data_e688eb9dcd0014ffad969160d9a66f78
#
_entry.id   e688eb9dcd0014ffad969160d9a66f78
#
_cell.length_a   1.000
_cell.length_b   1.000
_cell.length_c   1.000
_cell.angle_alpha   90.00
_cell.angle_beta   90.00
_cell.angle_gamma   90.00
#
_symmetry.space_group_name_H-M   'P 1'
#
loop_
_entity.id
_entity.type
_entity.pdbx_description
1 polymer ?
#
loop_
_entity_poly.entity_id
_entity_poly.type
_entity_poly.pdbx_seq_one_letter_code
_entity_poly.pdbx_strand_id
1 'polypeptide(L)'
;MATSKTVLPDLDLAKIRRYCEGRVPTRLRDRIRIELDVRGRSVTIFECRPPSTPEIGSDWTRFPIARLRRVAARGVWMLYWRDSDLRWHLYDRVAPSPHVDPLLAEIEADPTSIFWG
;
A
#
# COMPACT_ATOMS: atom_id res chain seq x y z
N MET A 1 16.73 0.21 -24.81
CA MET A 1 16.30 0.45 -24.51
C MET A 1 15.61 0.64 -23.62
N ALA A 2 15.36 1.15 -23.57
CA ALA A 2 14.78 1.59 -22.51
C ALA A 2 13.89 0.83 -21.94
N THR A 3 14.02 0.46 -21.29
CA THR A 3 13.22 -0.28 -20.59
C THR A 3 12.32 0.44 -19.79
N SER A 4 11.20 0.02 -19.65
CA SER A 4 10.28 0.54 -18.75
C SER A 4 10.72 0.35 -17.35
N LYS A 5 11.75 0.98 -16.97
CA LYS A 5 12.12 0.98 -15.60
C LYS A 5 11.13 1.77 -14.82
N THR A 6 10.70 1.24 -13.71
CA THR A 6 9.93 2.03 -12.79
C THR A 6 10.83 3.11 -12.22
N VAL A 7 10.26 4.23 -11.85
CA VAL A 7 11.02 5.31 -11.21
C VAL A 7 11.25 5.04 -9.73
N LEU A 8 10.87 3.87 -9.24
CA LEU A 8 11.00 3.49 -7.84
C LEU A 8 12.15 2.52 -7.66
N PRO A 9 12.86 2.59 -6.54
CA PRO A 9 13.91 1.62 -6.24
C PRO A 9 13.35 0.21 -6.18
N ASP A 10 13.98 -0.71 -6.90
CA ASP A 10 13.50 -2.09 -7.01
C ASP A 10 13.45 -2.79 -5.65
N LEU A 11 14.43 -2.54 -4.79
CA LEU A 11 14.48 -3.19 -3.50
C LEU A 11 13.32 -2.76 -2.61
N ASP A 12 13.02 -1.46 -2.59
CA ASP A 12 11.90 -0.96 -1.80
C ASP A 12 10.57 -1.49 -2.34
N LEU A 13 10.42 -1.53 -3.65
CA LEU A 13 9.20 -2.05 -4.27
C LEU A 13 9.02 -3.53 -3.92
N ALA A 14 10.11 -4.31 -3.93
CA ALA A 14 10.05 -5.72 -3.54
C ALA A 14 9.63 -5.88 -2.07
N LYS A 15 10.09 -5.00 -1.20
CA LYS A 15 9.70 -5.02 0.21
C LYS A 15 8.22 -4.73 0.40
N ILE A 16 7.69 -3.77 -0.35
CA ILE A 16 6.26 -3.46 -0.30
C ILE A 16 5.44 -4.66 -0.77
N ARG A 17 5.86 -5.30 -1.87
CA ARG A 17 5.18 -6.50 -2.37
C ARG A 17 5.19 -7.62 -1.36
N ARG A 18 6.33 -7.86 -0.74
CA ARG A 18 6.47 -8.90 0.28
C ARG A 18 5.59 -8.61 1.49
N TYR A 19 5.52 -7.36 1.90
CA TYR A 19 4.65 -6.96 2.99
C TYR A 19 3.19 -7.28 2.67
N CYS A 20 2.73 -6.91 1.49
CA CYS A 20 1.35 -7.16 1.08
C CYS A 20 1.05 -8.67 1.01
N GLU A 21 1.95 -9.44 0.43
CA GLU A 21 1.76 -10.88 0.30
C GLU A 21 1.73 -11.59 1.65
N GLY A 22 2.57 -11.13 2.58
CA GLY A 22 2.67 -11.74 3.89
C GLY A 22 1.58 -11.32 4.87
N ARG A 23 0.82 -10.27 4.53
CA ARG A 23 -0.18 -9.73 5.45
C ARG A 23 -1.36 -10.66 5.65
N VAL A 24 -1.68 -11.47 4.66
CA VAL A 24 -2.82 -12.40 4.72
C VAL A 24 -2.31 -13.83 4.57
N PRO A 25 -2.64 -14.72 5.52
CA PRO A 25 -2.27 -16.12 5.37
C PRO A 25 -2.87 -16.72 4.10
N THR A 26 -2.15 -17.63 3.48
CA THR A 26 -2.56 -18.26 2.23
C THR A 26 -3.98 -18.83 2.30
N ARG A 27 -4.34 -19.43 3.43
CA ARG A 27 -5.65 -20.05 3.61
C ARG A 27 -6.82 -19.06 3.57
N LEU A 28 -6.53 -17.76 3.73
CA LEU A 28 -7.57 -16.73 3.74
C LEU A 28 -7.62 -15.90 2.45
N ARG A 29 -6.79 -16.24 1.46
CA ARG A 29 -6.69 -15.43 0.24
C ARG A 29 -7.91 -15.48 -0.66
N ASP A 30 -8.83 -16.38 -0.42
CA ASP A 30 -10.12 -16.38 -1.09
C ASP A 30 -11.12 -15.42 -0.43
N ARG A 31 -10.79 -14.89 0.74
CA ARG A 31 -11.67 -14.00 1.51
C ARG A 31 -11.13 -12.60 1.66
N ILE A 32 -9.81 -12.42 1.56
CA ILE A 32 -9.18 -11.12 1.70
C ILE A 32 -7.84 -11.16 1.00
N ARG A 33 -7.51 -10.08 0.31
CA ARG A 33 -6.20 -9.91 -0.33
C ARG A 33 -5.70 -8.52 -0.06
N ILE A 34 -4.40 -8.38 0.07
CA ILE A 34 -3.75 -7.08 0.15
C ILE A 34 -2.95 -6.93 -1.14
N GLU A 35 -3.31 -5.92 -1.91
CA GLU A 35 -2.71 -5.66 -3.22
C GLU A 35 -2.08 -4.29 -3.25
N LEU A 36 -1.27 -4.05 -4.25
CA LEU A 36 -0.65 -2.75 -4.44
C LEU A 36 -0.78 -2.31 -5.89
N ASP A 37 -0.79 -1.00 -6.07
CA ASP A 37 -0.83 -0.37 -7.38
C ASP A 37 0.30 0.64 -7.44
N VAL A 38 1.08 0.58 -8.51
CA VAL A 38 2.18 1.53 -8.70
C VAL A 38 1.75 2.53 -9.76
N ARG A 39 1.77 3.81 -9.41
CA ARG A 39 1.50 4.88 -10.36
C ARG A 39 2.53 5.97 -10.19
N GLY A 40 3.42 6.12 -11.19
CA GLY A 40 4.51 7.06 -11.11
C GLY A 40 5.37 6.77 -9.89
N ARG A 41 5.44 7.71 -8.98
CA ARG A 41 6.23 7.60 -7.75
C ARG A 41 5.42 7.22 -6.52
N SER A 42 4.20 6.78 -6.73
CA SER A 42 3.31 6.40 -5.62
C SER A 42 2.95 4.94 -5.69
N VAL A 43 2.89 4.31 -4.53
CA VAL A 43 2.40 2.94 -4.37
C VAL A 43 1.24 3.00 -3.41
N THR A 44 0.06 2.55 -3.85
CA THR A 44 -1.12 2.50 -3.00
C THR A 44 -1.37 1.06 -2.62
N ILE A 45 -1.60 0.84 -1.33
CA ILE A 45 -1.92 -0.47 -0.77
C ILE A 45 -3.42 -0.56 -0.59
N PHE A 46 -4.02 -1.67 -1.05
CA PHE A 46 -5.46 -1.88 -1.00
C PHE A 46 -5.80 -3.13 -0.22
N GLU A 47 -6.88 -3.07 0.53
CA GLU A 47 -7.52 -4.26 1.06
C GLU A 47 -8.61 -4.65 0.08
N CYS A 48 -8.60 -5.90 -0.39
CA CYS A 48 -9.54 -6.38 -1.39
C CYS A 48 -10.40 -7.48 -0.81
N ARG A 49 -11.70 -7.42 -1.09
CA ARG A 49 -12.66 -8.41 -0.62
C ARG A 49 -13.51 -8.90 -1.77
N PRO A 50 -13.91 -10.18 -1.76
CA PRO A 50 -14.75 -10.71 -2.81
C PRO A 50 -16.17 -10.14 -2.71
N PRO A 51 -16.94 -10.23 -3.78
CA PRO A 51 -18.35 -9.81 -3.72
C PRO A 51 -19.13 -10.67 -2.73
N SER A 52 -20.09 -10.07 -2.07
CA SER A 52 -20.94 -10.78 -1.11
C SER A 52 -21.84 -11.80 -1.80
N THR A 53 -22.19 -11.55 -3.06
CA THR A 53 -22.90 -12.53 -3.87
C THR A 53 -22.01 -12.83 -5.08
N PRO A 54 -21.50 -14.05 -5.20
CA PRO A 54 -20.57 -14.38 -6.28
C PRO A 54 -21.24 -14.57 -7.63
N GLU A 55 -22.44 -14.09 -7.80
CA GLU A 55 -23.13 -14.22 -9.06
C GLU A 55 -22.72 -13.16 -10.02
N ILE A 56 -22.51 -13.56 -11.22
CA ILE A 56 -22.45 -12.73 -12.40
C ILE A 56 -21.57 -11.51 -12.32
N GLY A 57 -20.31 -11.69 -12.66
CA GLY A 57 -19.41 -10.58 -13.00
C GLY A 57 -19.13 -9.60 -11.87
N SER A 58 -19.34 -10.01 -10.64
CA SER A 58 -19.04 -9.13 -9.51
C SER A 58 -17.55 -9.16 -9.26
N ASP A 59 -16.91 -8.00 -9.35
CA ASP A 59 -15.50 -7.86 -9.06
C ASP A 59 -15.24 -7.75 -7.57
N TRP A 60 -14.02 -8.05 -7.18
CA TRP A 60 -13.57 -7.80 -5.83
C TRP A 60 -13.58 -6.30 -5.56
N THR A 61 -14.02 -5.89 -4.37
CA THR A 61 -13.91 -4.50 -3.98
C THR A 61 -12.48 -4.21 -3.57
N ARG A 62 -12.00 -3.02 -3.86
CA ARG A 62 -10.66 -2.56 -3.49
C ARG A 62 -10.80 -1.31 -2.64
N PHE A 63 -10.24 -1.38 -1.45
CA PHE A 63 -10.34 -0.29 -0.48
C PHE A 63 -8.94 0.23 -0.17
N PRO A 64 -8.59 1.47 -0.54
CA PRO A 64 -7.25 1.99 -0.31
C PRO A 64 -6.97 2.14 1.19
N ILE A 65 -5.83 1.62 1.62
CA ILE A 65 -5.43 1.62 3.02
C ILE A 65 -4.35 2.66 3.29
N ALA A 66 -3.33 2.70 2.45
CA ALA A 66 -2.17 3.56 2.64
C ALA A 66 -1.54 3.88 1.31
N ARG A 67 -0.80 4.97 1.26
CA ARG A 67 -0.02 5.35 0.08
C ARG A 67 1.39 5.69 0.49
N LEU A 68 2.35 5.15 -0.25
CA LEU A 68 3.76 5.43 -0.09
C LEU A 68 4.22 6.20 -1.31
N ARG A 69 4.80 7.37 -1.11
CA ARG A 69 5.27 8.19 -2.22
C ARG A 69 6.75 8.45 -2.11
N ARG A 70 7.48 8.24 -3.21
CA ARG A 70 8.91 8.54 -3.27
C ARG A 70 9.12 9.96 -3.77
N VAL A 71 9.84 10.74 -3.00
CA VAL A 71 10.23 12.10 -3.38
C VAL A 71 11.67 12.00 -3.87
N ALA A 72 11.86 11.92 -5.18
CA ALA A 72 13.17 11.64 -5.78
C ALA A 72 14.20 12.70 -5.43
N ALA A 73 13.82 13.99 -5.45
CA ALA A 73 14.73 15.07 -5.15
C ALA A 73 15.32 15.01 -3.75
N ARG A 74 14.61 14.39 -2.81
CA ARG A 74 15.06 14.23 -1.43
C ARG A 74 15.56 12.82 -1.14
N GLY A 75 15.33 11.88 -2.05
CA GLY A 75 15.72 10.49 -1.85
C GLY A 75 14.99 9.80 -0.71
N VAL A 76 13.74 10.17 -0.45
CA VAL A 76 12.99 9.63 0.68
C VAL A 76 11.60 9.19 0.27
N TRP A 77 11.03 8.30 1.08
CA TRP A 77 9.65 7.90 0.99
C TRP A 77 8.84 8.62 2.05
N MET A 78 7.59 8.92 1.74
CA MET A 78 6.64 9.54 2.66
C MET A 78 5.39 8.69 2.69
N LEU A 79 4.73 8.66 3.86
CA LEU A 79 3.55 7.84 4.09
C LEU A 79 2.31 8.73 4.15
N TYR A 80 1.22 8.29 3.52
CA TYR A 80 -0.05 9.00 3.51
C TYR A 80 -1.17 8.08 3.97
N TRP A 81 -2.17 8.66 4.64
CA TRP A 81 -3.39 7.98 5.06
C TRP A 81 -4.59 8.63 4.37
N ARG A 82 -5.67 7.91 4.32
CA ARG A 82 -6.87 8.35 3.61
C ARG A 82 -8.00 8.57 4.61
N ASP A 83 -8.66 9.72 4.54
CA ASP A 83 -9.78 10.01 5.40
C ASP A 83 -11.10 9.43 4.84
N SER A 84 -12.20 9.63 5.58
CA SER A 84 -13.50 9.10 5.19
C SER A 84 -14.05 9.74 3.92
N ASP A 85 -13.54 10.91 3.55
CA ASP A 85 -13.93 11.58 2.31
C ASP A 85 -13.04 11.18 1.14
N LEU A 86 -12.23 10.15 1.30
CA LEU A 86 -11.31 9.60 0.30
C LEU A 86 -10.17 10.54 -0.08
N ARG A 87 -9.81 11.45 0.85
CA ARG A 87 -8.70 12.37 0.63
C ARG A 87 -7.46 11.86 1.32
N TRP A 88 -6.32 12.06 0.68
CA TRP A 88 -5.03 11.64 1.20
C TRP A 88 -4.40 12.75 2.02
N HIS A 89 -3.82 12.37 3.15
CA HIS A 89 -3.12 13.29 4.05
C HIS A 89 -1.76 12.73 4.42
N LEU A 90 -0.80 13.61 4.58
CA LEU A 90 0.52 13.17 5.03
C LEU A 90 0.39 12.59 6.44
N TYR A 91 0.93 11.39 6.62
CA TYR A 91 0.97 10.75 7.93
C TYR A 91 2.29 11.18 8.58
N ASP A 92 2.19 12.03 9.59
CA ASP A 92 3.37 12.69 10.17
C ASP A 92 3.90 12.04 11.44
N ARG A 93 3.36 10.87 11.83
CA ARG A 93 3.83 10.14 13.01
C ARG A 93 5.09 9.32 12.73
N VAL A 94 5.50 9.23 11.49
CA VAL A 94 6.76 8.60 11.11
C VAL A 94 7.49 9.55 10.17
N ALA A 95 8.79 9.72 10.38
CA ALA A 95 9.59 10.62 9.55
C ALA A 95 9.75 10.06 8.14
N PRO A 96 9.91 10.93 7.13
CA PRO A 96 10.32 10.45 5.81
C PRO A 96 11.59 9.62 5.91
N SER A 97 11.72 8.59 5.09
CA SER A 97 12.83 7.65 5.20
C SER A 97 13.38 7.30 3.82
N PRO A 98 14.71 7.13 3.68
CA PRO A 98 15.28 6.67 2.42
C PRO A 98 14.79 5.27 2.02
N HIS A 99 14.31 4.49 2.98
CA HIS A 99 13.82 3.13 2.73
C HIS A 99 12.41 2.98 3.28
N VAL A 100 11.66 2.03 2.71
CA VAL A 100 10.26 1.84 3.10
C VAL A 100 10.08 1.13 4.44
N ASP A 101 11.14 0.50 4.96
CA ASP A 101 11.02 -0.36 6.15
C ASP A 101 10.32 0.31 7.33
N PRO A 102 10.72 1.52 7.77
CA PRO A 102 10.04 2.15 8.90
C PRO A 102 8.59 2.51 8.60
N LEU A 103 8.30 2.84 7.35
CA LEU A 103 6.93 3.19 6.95
C LEU A 103 6.04 1.96 6.95
N LEU A 104 6.53 0.83 6.45
CA LEU A 104 5.78 -0.42 6.48
C LEU A 104 5.55 -0.88 7.92
N ALA A 105 6.55 -0.70 8.79
CA ALA A 105 6.42 -1.04 10.21
C ALA A 105 5.33 -0.19 10.86
N GLU A 106 5.23 1.08 10.49
CA GLU A 106 4.23 1.97 11.04
C GLU A 106 2.82 1.58 10.57
N ILE A 107 2.69 1.21 9.29
CA ILE A 107 1.41 0.72 8.77
C ILE A 107 0.97 -0.53 9.53
N GLU A 108 1.90 -1.45 9.77
CA GLU A 108 1.59 -2.70 10.46
C GLU A 108 1.21 -2.45 11.92
N ALA A 109 1.94 -1.57 12.60
CA ALA A 109 1.64 -1.22 13.99
C ALA A 109 0.32 -0.50 14.13
N ASP A 110 0.01 0.35 13.16
CA ASP A 110 -1.26 1.10 13.07
C ASP A 110 -1.69 1.67 14.43
N PRO A 111 -0.85 2.48 15.07
CA PRO A 111 -1.08 2.89 16.47
C PRO A 111 -2.35 3.71 16.67
N THR A 112 -2.86 4.34 15.62
CA THR A 112 -4.09 5.15 15.70
C THR A 112 -5.26 4.50 14.98
N SER A 113 -5.12 3.27 14.53
CA SER A 113 -6.16 2.52 13.80
C SER A 113 -6.62 3.21 12.52
N ILE A 114 -5.72 3.97 11.91
CA ILE A 114 -6.05 4.77 10.72
C ILE A 114 -5.94 3.95 9.44
N PHE A 115 -5.13 2.89 9.45
CA PHE A 115 -4.87 2.07 8.26
C PHE A 115 -5.79 0.83 8.24
N TRP A 116 -5.71 0.00 9.25
CA TRP A 116 -6.47 -1.25 9.27
C TRP A 116 -7.75 -1.19 10.09
N GLY A 117 -7.84 -0.21 10.97
CA GLY A 117 -9.03 -0.04 11.80
C GLY A 117 -9.00 -0.69 13.16
#